data_e4e56c622ec63630c1d76a4d10e1e7be
#
_entry.id   e4e56c622ec63630c1d76a4d10e1e7be
#
_cell.length_a   1.000
_cell.length_b   1.000
_cell.length_c   1.000
_cell.angle_alpha   90.00
_cell.angle_beta   90.00
_cell.angle_gamma   90.00
#
_symmetry.space_group_name_H-M   'P 1'
#
loop_
_entity.id
_entity.type
_entity.pdbx_description
1 polymer ?
#
loop_
_entity_poly.entity_id
_entity_poly.type
_entity_poly.pdbx_seq_one_letter_code
_entity_poly.pdbx_strand_id
1 'polypeptide(L)'
;MTINRNYTMAIWLLVCAGLLPVATIARNVDLATVPERRTVQLTIYNSEDLTLVRESRIVTFKKGVNPLQFSWANTLIDPTSVELRFREPKTGLEVLDTTFPHDKPQVLYWNVQSDANRETTIEISYFTSGISWAADYLAMADPDEKTLHLESFVRVKNLSGEDYENAQVRLVVGTINLVEKIAELAKLPVGRVKDELRKEDYRGLRQQAARKAMAPPAPAAMAAMDMVAGAMEEMESPKEIIKEGLSEYFIYTIAGTETVPNGWAKRLRSFEADGVPMTVQYRYRPREYGDQLVRLYLLKNDPASQLGTTPLPDGMMRVFRANGSDGLNYLTVQPLKYVPIGDKIELNLGADPAVTFELIKRKVFRDNLWFQIKGGNLYRKLGEDSMKLELDSQVAGWDEHTGFRQKIRNDTGKLISVQIRRDYPGDVIFRSRLNPTLHDFQTVQFETEIPAGAKAELDYELITRQGYNQKQNRVELQ
;
A
#
# COMPACT_ATOMS: atom_id res chain seq x y z
N MET A 1 64.19 -86.93 -9.28
CA MET A 1 62.79 -87.30 -8.89
C MET A 1 61.88 -86.24 -9.42
N THR A 2 61.31 -86.49 -10.59
CA THR A 2 60.44 -85.60 -11.40
C THR A 2 59.01 -85.68 -10.92
N ILE A 3 58.46 -84.56 -10.44
CA ILE A 3 57.07 -84.46 -10.09
C ILE A 3 56.39 -83.52 -11.11
N ASN A 4 55.34 -84.08 -11.66
CA ASN A 4 54.54 -83.66 -12.78
C ASN A 4 53.91 -82.22 -12.64
N ARG A 5 54.18 -81.42 -13.65
CA ARG A 5 53.77 -80.00 -13.82
C ARG A 5 52.46 -79.81 -14.63
N ASN A 6 51.59 -80.80 -14.69
CA ASN A 6 50.42 -80.76 -15.60
C ASN A 6 49.06 -80.72 -14.95
N TYR A 7 48.90 -80.51 -13.63
CA TYR A 7 47.63 -80.41 -12.97
C TYR A 7 47.22 -79.02 -12.53
N THR A 8 48.07 -78.03 -12.64
CA THR A 8 47.80 -76.66 -12.23
C THR A 8 47.22 -75.77 -13.35
N MET A 9 47.15 -76.26 -14.61
CA MET A 9 46.60 -75.49 -15.73
C MET A 9 45.08 -75.73 -16.01
N ALA A 10 44.53 -76.81 -15.47
CA ALA A 10 43.11 -77.18 -15.69
C ALA A 10 42.14 -76.50 -14.71
N ILE A 11 42.58 -76.03 -13.55
CA ILE A 11 41.74 -75.37 -12.54
C ILE A 11 41.56 -73.84 -12.80
N TRP A 12 42.47 -73.22 -13.55
CA TRP A 12 42.36 -71.81 -13.91
C TRP A 12 41.43 -71.52 -15.08
N LEU A 13 41.09 -72.47 -15.88
CA LEU A 13 40.17 -72.29 -17.02
C LEU A 13 38.67 -72.44 -16.65
N LEU A 14 38.33 -72.93 -15.46
CA LEU A 14 36.93 -73.12 -14.99
C LEU A 14 36.43 -71.99 -14.11
N VAL A 15 37.34 -71.06 -13.62
CA VAL A 15 36.92 -69.91 -12.82
C VAL A 15 36.70 -68.66 -13.68
N CYS A 16 37.19 -68.61 -14.92
CA CYS A 16 36.99 -67.47 -15.82
C CYS A 16 35.68 -67.48 -16.64
N ALA A 17 34.87 -68.55 -16.57
CA ALA A 17 33.66 -68.68 -17.37
C ALA A 17 32.37 -68.14 -16.67
N GLY A 18 32.49 -67.57 -15.44
CA GLY A 18 31.30 -67.16 -14.63
C GLY A 18 31.10 -65.66 -14.49
N LEU A 19 31.92 -64.77 -15.04
CA LEU A 19 31.74 -63.34 -15.00
C LEU A 19 31.38 -62.78 -16.39
N LEU A 20 30.13 -63.06 -16.82
CA LEU A 20 29.53 -62.26 -17.86
C LEU A 20 29.28 -60.86 -17.27
N PRO A 21 29.81 -59.76 -17.87
CA PRO A 21 29.41 -58.45 -17.46
C PRO A 21 27.90 -58.29 -17.72
N VAL A 22 27.12 -58.14 -16.67
CA VAL A 22 25.76 -57.60 -16.79
C VAL A 22 25.97 -56.23 -17.44
N ALA A 23 25.69 -56.17 -18.73
CA ALA A 23 25.59 -54.90 -19.43
C ALA A 23 24.44 -54.12 -18.78
N THR A 24 24.75 -53.27 -17.83
CA THR A 24 23.86 -52.21 -17.43
C THR A 24 23.65 -51.37 -18.68
N ILE A 25 22.52 -51.51 -19.32
CA ILE A 25 22.03 -50.61 -20.35
C ILE A 25 21.84 -49.29 -19.62
N ALA A 26 22.82 -48.43 -19.68
CA ALA A 26 22.64 -47.02 -19.32
C ALA A 26 21.56 -46.52 -20.27
N ARG A 27 20.35 -46.34 -19.77
CA ARG A 27 19.30 -45.61 -20.49
C ARG A 27 19.83 -44.18 -20.63
N ASN A 28 20.27 -43.81 -21.82
CA ASN A 28 20.46 -42.40 -22.18
C ASN A 28 19.09 -41.76 -22.10
N VAL A 29 18.81 -41.15 -21.00
CA VAL A 29 17.67 -40.23 -20.87
C VAL A 29 18.13 -38.93 -21.49
N ASP A 30 17.65 -38.60 -22.69
CA ASP A 30 17.84 -37.28 -23.31
C ASP A 30 17.13 -36.24 -22.46
N LEU A 31 17.80 -35.74 -21.43
CA LEU A 31 17.27 -34.72 -20.55
C LEU A 31 17.39 -33.35 -21.25
N ALA A 32 16.27 -32.73 -21.60
CA ALA A 32 16.26 -31.37 -22.13
C ALA A 32 16.10 -30.38 -21.00
N THR A 33 17.03 -29.43 -20.87
CA THR A 33 16.83 -28.23 -20.05
C THR A 33 15.90 -27.29 -20.78
N VAL A 34 15.07 -26.56 -20.01
CA VAL A 34 14.16 -25.56 -20.59
C VAL A 34 14.99 -24.46 -21.28
N PRO A 35 14.72 -24.15 -22.57
CA PRO A 35 15.44 -23.12 -23.33
C PRO A 35 15.28 -21.71 -22.72
N GLU A 36 15.98 -20.72 -23.27
CA GLU A 36 15.89 -19.33 -22.86
C GLU A 36 14.46 -18.77 -23.01
N ARG A 37 14.14 -17.75 -22.21
CA ARG A 37 12.87 -17.05 -22.22
C ARG A 37 12.70 -16.26 -23.52
N ARG A 38 11.56 -16.43 -24.19
CA ARG A 38 11.16 -15.59 -25.31
C ARG A 38 10.43 -14.34 -24.84
N THR A 39 9.51 -14.50 -23.89
CA THR A 39 8.78 -13.39 -23.25
C THR A 39 8.65 -13.67 -21.77
N VAL A 40 8.61 -12.59 -20.96
CA VAL A 40 8.30 -12.68 -19.54
C VAL A 40 7.33 -11.56 -19.14
N GLN A 41 6.39 -11.89 -18.28
CA GLN A 41 5.44 -10.95 -17.69
C GLN A 41 5.50 -11.08 -16.18
N LEU A 42 5.64 -9.95 -15.49
CA LEU A 42 5.60 -9.84 -14.04
C LEU A 42 4.30 -9.16 -13.61
N THR A 43 3.50 -9.81 -12.78
CA THR A 43 2.35 -9.19 -12.12
C THR A 43 2.64 -9.11 -10.63
N ILE A 44 2.91 -7.89 -10.12
CA ILE A 44 3.46 -7.65 -8.78
C ILE A 44 2.33 -7.26 -7.84
N TYR A 45 2.10 -8.07 -6.80
CA TYR A 45 1.10 -7.87 -5.74
C TYR A 45 1.81 -7.39 -4.48
N ASN A 46 1.91 -6.08 -4.32
CA ASN A 46 2.76 -5.47 -3.30
C ASN A 46 2.32 -5.76 -1.85
N SER A 47 1.01 -5.93 -1.62
CA SER A 47 0.46 -6.19 -0.28
C SER A 47 0.93 -7.52 0.33
N GLU A 48 1.34 -8.48 -0.51
CA GLU A 48 1.57 -9.87 -0.09
C GLU A 48 3.01 -10.35 -0.34
N ASP A 49 3.92 -9.48 -0.78
CA ASP A 49 5.27 -9.85 -1.25
C ASP A 49 5.23 -11.02 -2.25
N LEU A 50 4.31 -10.92 -3.21
CA LEU A 50 4.01 -11.96 -4.17
C LEU A 50 4.05 -11.41 -5.58
N THR A 51 4.69 -12.13 -6.49
CA THR A 51 4.71 -11.81 -7.91
C THR A 51 4.39 -13.04 -8.73
N LEU A 52 3.35 -12.94 -9.58
CA LEU A 52 3.09 -13.93 -10.60
C LEU A 52 4.00 -13.67 -11.80
N VAL A 53 4.84 -14.64 -12.10
CA VAL A 53 5.68 -14.68 -13.30
C VAL A 53 5.01 -15.57 -14.34
N ARG A 54 4.90 -15.07 -15.57
CA ARG A 54 4.47 -15.88 -16.73
C ARG A 54 5.51 -15.71 -17.81
N GLU A 55 6.09 -16.80 -18.24
CA GLU A 55 7.12 -16.80 -19.28
C GLU A 55 6.79 -17.75 -20.40
N SER A 56 7.16 -17.41 -21.63
CA SER A 56 7.05 -18.30 -22.77
C SER A 56 8.41 -18.73 -23.28
N ARG A 57 8.50 -20.00 -23.71
CA ARG A 57 9.70 -20.60 -24.26
C ARG A 57 9.37 -21.48 -25.46
N ILE A 58 10.26 -21.60 -26.42
CA ILE A 58 10.08 -22.50 -27.56
C ILE A 58 10.83 -23.79 -27.28
N VAL A 59 10.10 -24.91 -27.32
CA VAL A 59 10.64 -26.23 -27.02
C VAL A 59 10.37 -27.19 -28.18
N THR A 60 11.37 -27.95 -28.56
CA THR A 60 11.26 -29.03 -29.55
C THR A 60 11.02 -30.35 -28.83
N PHE A 61 9.89 -30.99 -29.10
CA PHE A 61 9.53 -32.32 -28.60
C PHE A 61 9.75 -33.38 -29.66
N LYS A 62 10.30 -34.52 -29.25
CA LYS A 62 10.36 -35.71 -30.08
C LYS A 62 9.10 -36.58 -29.86
N LYS A 63 8.75 -37.39 -30.82
CA LYS A 63 7.67 -38.39 -30.62
C LYS A 63 8.02 -39.30 -29.46
N GLY A 64 7.04 -39.49 -28.53
CA GLY A 64 7.22 -40.24 -27.30
C GLY A 64 7.31 -39.36 -26.05
N VAL A 65 7.89 -39.87 -24.97
CA VAL A 65 8.04 -39.18 -23.70
C VAL A 65 9.29 -38.31 -23.71
N ASN A 66 9.12 -37.03 -23.36
CA ASN A 66 10.20 -36.02 -23.28
C ASN A 66 10.31 -35.52 -21.85
N PRO A 67 11.36 -35.86 -21.10
CA PRO A 67 11.61 -35.28 -19.79
C PRO A 67 12.19 -33.86 -19.97
N LEU A 68 11.48 -32.87 -19.45
CA LEU A 68 11.84 -31.46 -19.50
C LEU A 68 12.21 -30.98 -18.09
N GLN A 69 13.45 -30.51 -17.89
CA GLN A 69 13.93 -30.02 -16.61
C GLN A 69 13.71 -28.50 -16.46
N PHE A 70 13.15 -28.11 -15.33
CA PHE A 70 13.09 -26.72 -14.88
C PHE A 70 13.84 -26.59 -13.55
N SER A 71 14.71 -25.58 -13.44
CA SER A 71 15.53 -25.31 -12.25
C SER A 71 15.41 -23.85 -11.85
N TRP A 72 15.38 -23.59 -10.52
CA TRP A 72 15.26 -22.26 -9.93
C TRP A 72 16.25 -22.05 -8.76
N ALA A 73 17.46 -22.54 -8.89
CA ALA A 73 18.48 -22.44 -7.85
C ALA A 73 18.74 -20.98 -7.44
N ASN A 74 18.81 -20.72 -6.13
CA ASN A 74 19.06 -19.41 -5.53
C ASN A 74 17.97 -18.34 -5.79
N THR A 75 16.75 -18.76 -6.11
CA THR A 75 15.60 -17.88 -6.30
C THR A 75 14.56 -18.08 -5.20
N LEU A 76 13.61 -17.14 -5.10
CA LEU A 76 12.49 -17.19 -4.16
C LEU A 76 11.20 -17.71 -4.80
N ILE A 77 11.32 -18.61 -5.78
CA ILE A 77 10.19 -19.25 -6.45
C ILE A 77 9.51 -20.24 -5.51
N ASP A 78 8.18 -20.16 -5.43
CA ASP A 78 7.35 -21.16 -4.78
C ASP A 78 7.25 -22.43 -5.67
N PRO A 79 7.87 -23.55 -5.31
CA PRO A 79 7.89 -24.75 -6.14
C PRO A 79 6.50 -25.36 -6.35
N THR A 80 5.55 -25.13 -5.44
CA THR A 80 4.19 -25.67 -5.53
C THR A 80 3.33 -24.93 -6.55
N SER A 81 3.76 -23.73 -6.94
CA SER A 81 3.06 -22.88 -7.89
C SER A 81 3.51 -23.02 -9.34
N VAL A 82 4.56 -23.83 -9.59
CA VAL A 82 5.15 -23.94 -10.93
C VAL A 82 4.29 -24.79 -11.83
N GLU A 83 3.74 -24.18 -12.88
CA GLU A 83 2.88 -24.84 -13.86
C GLU A 83 3.43 -24.69 -15.28
N LEU A 84 3.27 -25.75 -16.08
CA LEU A 84 3.52 -25.76 -17.51
C LEU A 84 2.21 -25.88 -18.29
N ARG A 85 2.07 -25.05 -19.32
CA ARG A 85 0.92 -25.07 -20.23
C ARG A 85 1.39 -24.98 -21.69
N PHE A 86 0.65 -25.63 -22.57
CA PHE A 86 0.84 -25.46 -24.02
C PHE A 86 -0.05 -24.32 -24.50
N ARG A 87 0.54 -23.38 -25.23
CA ARG A 87 -0.16 -22.16 -25.67
C ARG A 87 -1.19 -22.43 -26.76
N GLU A 88 -0.94 -23.47 -27.57
CA GLU A 88 -1.85 -23.89 -28.63
C GLU A 88 -2.77 -25.02 -28.14
N PRO A 89 -4.09 -24.90 -28.29
CA PRO A 89 -5.00 -25.99 -27.94
C PRO A 89 -4.88 -27.13 -28.98
N LYS A 90 -5.01 -28.39 -28.53
CA LYS A 90 -4.96 -29.60 -29.34
C LYS A 90 -3.62 -29.86 -30.02
N THR A 91 -2.54 -29.72 -29.27
CA THR A 91 -1.17 -29.91 -29.79
C THR A 91 -0.74 -31.35 -29.94
N GLY A 92 -1.51 -32.34 -29.44
CA GLY A 92 -1.02 -33.71 -29.30
C GLY A 92 0.10 -33.87 -28.29
N LEU A 93 0.18 -32.88 -27.35
CA LEU A 93 1.09 -32.88 -26.24
C LEU A 93 0.30 -33.00 -24.94
N GLU A 94 0.80 -33.85 -24.04
CA GLU A 94 0.22 -34.06 -22.71
C GLU A 94 1.30 -34.13 -21.65
N VAL A 95 1.10 -33.43 -20.54
CA VAL A 95 1.95 -33.54 -19.34
C VAL A 95 1.49 -34.77 -18.57
N LEU A 96 2.27 -35.85 -18.60
CA LEU A 96 1.94 -37.10 -17.91
C LEU A 96 2.05 -36.95 -16.40
N ASP A 97 3.16 -36.38 -15.95
CA ASP A 97 3.44 -36.17 -14.53
C ASP A 97 4.44 -35.01 -14.35
N THR A 98 4.57 -34.55 -13.08
CA THR A 98 5.58 -33.62 -12.60
C THR A 98 6.32 -34.30 -11.44
N THR A 99 7.62 -34.45 -11.56
CA THR A 99 8.47 -35.12 -10.59
C THR A 99 9.41 -34.17 -9.89
N PHE A 100 9.48 -34.24 -8.56
CA PHE A 100 10.39 -33.48 -7.71
C PHE A 100 11.46 -34.42 -7.14
N PRO A 101 12.72 -34.34 -7.59
CA PRO A 101 13.77 -35.20 -7.07
C PRO A 101 14.12 -34.82 -5.62
N HIS A 102 14.22 -35.80 -4.74
CA HIS A 102 14.46 -35.58 -3.31
C HIS A 102 15.86 -35.00 -3.01
N ASP A 103 16.83 -35.31 -3.84
CA ASP A 103 18.24 -34.87 -3.72
C ASP A 103 18.52 -33.52 -4.39
N LYS A 104 17.55 -32.94 -5.12
CA LYS A 104 17.68 -31.66 -5.83
C LYS A 104 16.47 -30.76 -5.53
N PRO A 105 16.47 -30.04 -4.42
CA PRO A 105 15.28 -29.35 -3.91
C PRO A 105 14.81 -28.18 -4.78
N GLN A 106 15.60 -27.71 -5.76
CA GLN A 106 15.28 -26.57 -6.63
C GLN A 106 15.21 -26.97 -8.11
N VAL A 107 14.72 -28.18 -8.36
CA VAL A 107 14.57 -28.73 -9.70
C VAL A 107 13.28 -29.54 -9.76
N LEU A 108 12.56 -29.46 -10.88
CA LEU A 108 11.48 -30.36 -11.22
C LEU A 108 11.66 -30.89 -12.65
N TYR A 109 10.99 -31.99 -12.95
CA TYR A 109 10.90 -32.58 -14.28
C TYR A 109 9.45 -32.74 -14.67
N TRP A 110 9.11 -32.28 -15.88
CA TRP A 110 7.85 -32.63 -16.54
C TRP A 110 8.09 -33.79 -17.53
N ASN A 111 7.34 -34.85 -17.44
CA ASN A 111 7.31 -35.87 -18.45
C ASN A 111 6.22 -35.53 -19.47
N VAL A 112 6.62 -35.04 -20.65
CA VAL A 112 5.70 -34.63 -21.71
C VAL A 112 5.62 -35.68 -22.78
N GLN A 113 4.40 -36.25 -22.98
CA GLN A 113 4.10 -37.15 -24.12
C GLN A 113 3.83 -36.32 -25.36
N SER A 114 4.48 -36.68 -26.48
CA SER A 114 4.23 -36.08 -27.80
C SER A 114 3.87 -37.18 -28.81
N ASP A 115 2.86 -36.95 -29.63
CA ASP A 115 2.43 -37.84 -30.69
C ASP A 115 3.32 -37.77 -31.95
N ALA A 116 4.08 -36.65 -32.12
CA ALA A 116 4.96 -36.39 -33.24
C ALA A 116 6.16 -35.55 -32.84
N ASN A 117 7.17 -35.45 -33.73
CA ASN A 117 8.22 -34.47 -33.59
C ASN A 117 7.67 -33.07 -33.93
N ARG A 118 7.80 -32.10 -32.98
CA ARG A 118 7.30 -30.78 -33.19
C ARG A 118 8.06 -29.73 -32.36
N GLU A 119 8.05 -28.52 -32.84
CA GLU A 119 8.42 -27.34 -32.08
C GLU A 119 7.13 -26.62 -31.66
N THR A 120 7.04 -26.19 -30.40
CA THR A 120 5.89 -25.47 -29.88
C THR A 120 6.28 -24.49 -28.81
N THR A 121 5.43 -23.48 -28.61
CA THR A 121 5.58 -22.52 -27.51
C THR A 121 4.89 -23.06 -26.27
N ILE A 122 5.67 -23.24 -25.20
CA ILE A 122 5.17 -23.53 -23.86
C ILE A 122 5.06 -22.23 -23.06
N GLU A 123 4.16 -22.21 -22.09
CA GLU A 123 4.05 -21.18 -21.07
C GLU A 123 4.35 -21.82 -19.71
N ILE A 124 5.28 -21.21 -18.96
CA ILE A 124 5.57 -21.57 -17.57
C ILE A 124 5.09 -20.42 -16.71
N SER A 125 4.30 -20.71 -15.68
CA SER A 125 3.86 -19.74 -14.69
C SER A 125 4.20 -20.21 -13.29
N TYR A 126 4.60 -19.26 -12.45
CA TYR A 126 4.95 -19.51 -11.05
C TYR A 126 4.83 -18.24 -10.21
N PHE A 127 4.72 -18.41 -8.91
CA PHE A 127 4.85 -17.32 -7.95
C PHE A 127 6.27 -17.23 -7.42
N THR A 128 6.71 -15.99 -7.20
CA THR A 128 7.97 -15.67 -6.53
C THR A 128 7.76 -14.54 -5.55
N SER A 129 8.61 -14.49 -4.51
CA SER A 129 8.71 -13.39 -3.56
C SER A 129 9.93 -12.50 -3.87
N GLY A 130 10.08 -11.41 -3.14
CA GLY A 130 11.25 -10.53 -3.26
C GLY A 130 11.16 -9.48 -4.37
N ILE A 131 10.03 -9.39 -5.09
CA ILE A 131 9.79 -8.29 -6.03
C ILE A 131 8.71 -7.40 -5.42
N SER A 132 9.02 -6.12 -5.29
CA SER A 132 8.10 -5.12 -4.73
C SER A 132 8.10 -3.85 -5.54
N TRP A 133 7.06 -3.04 -5.38
CA TRP A 133 7.00 -1.73 -5.98
C TRP A 133 6.43 -0.69 -4.99
N ALA A 134 6.73 0.59 -5.23
CA ALA A 134 6.19 1.70 -4.48
C ALA A 134 5.97 2.90 -5.40
N ALA A 135 4.91 3.66 -5.14
CA ALA A 135 4.70 4.93 -5.82
C ALA A 135 5.45 6.07 -5.09
N ASP A 136 6.01 6.97 -5.88
CA ASP A 136 6.62 8.21 -5.44
C ASP A 136 5.98 9.37 -6.20
N TYR A 137 5.64 10.46 -5.49
CA TYR A 137 5.00 11.63 -6.07
C TYR A 137 5.83 12.89 -5.82
N LEU A 138 5.86 13.77 -6.83
CA LEU A 138 6.40 15.13 -6.71
C LEU A 138 5.25 16.11 -7.00
N ALA A 139 4.90 16.92 -6.02
CA ALA A 139 3.90 17.97 -6.14
C ALA A 139 4.60 19.33 -6.06
N MET A 140 4.55 20.11 -7.14
CA MET A 140 5.20 21.40 -7.25
C MET A 140 4.14 22.50 -7.43
N ALA A 141 3.81 23.19 -6.33
CA ALA A 141 2.85 24.29 -6.36
C ALA A 141 3.44 25.51 -7.07
N ASP A 142 2.58 26.25 -7.78
CA ASP A 142 2.93 27.54 -8.33
C ASP A 142 3.20 28.58 -7.22
N PRO A 143 3.81 29.74 -7.52
CA PRO A 143 4.08 30.79 -6.52
C PRO A 143 2.80 31.36 -5.89
N ASP A 144 1.69 31.36 -6.64
CA ASP A 144 0.39 31.86 -6.20
C ASP A 144 -0.44 30.82 -5.44
N GLU A 145 -0.03 29.55 -5.51
CA GLU A 145 -0.67 28.42 -4.81
C GLU A 145 -2.13 28.16 -5.23
N LYS A 146 -2.37 28.34 -6.53
CA LYS A 146 -3.67 28.07 -7.16
C LYS A 146 -3.68 26.75 -7.92
N THR A 147 -2.52 26.40 -8.47
CA THR A 147 -2.31 25.15 -9.22
C THR A 147 -1.02 24.48 -8.79
N LEU A 148 -0.90 23.21 -9.10
CA LEU A 148 0.35 22.49 -8.97
C LEU A 148 0.61 21.58 -10.18
N HIS A 149 1.87 21.32 -10.41
CA HIS A 149 2.37 20.28 -11.28
C HIS A 149 2.56 19.00 -10.45
N LEU A 150 1.99 17.89 -10.87
CA LEU A 150 2.07 16.60 -10.19
C LEU A 150 2.73 15.56 -11.08
N GLU A 151 3.87 15.06 -10.64
CA GLU A 151 4.53 13.90 -11.24
C GLU A 151 4.37 12.66 -10.37
N SER A 152 4.14 11.53 -11.00
CA SER A 152 4.10 10.23 -10.35
C SER A 152 5.14 9.29 -10.95
N PHE A 153 5.81 8.57 -10.08
CA PHE A 153 6.79 7.56 -10.43
C PHE A 153 6.48 6.25 -9.73
N VAL A 154 6.90 5.16 -10.35
CA VAL A 154 6.88 3.83 -9.75
C VAL A 154 8.30 3.32 -9.64
N ARG A 155 8.67 2.85 -8.47
CA ARG A 155 9.96 2.21 -8.19
C ARG A 155 9.74 0.72 -8.00
N VAL A 156 10.25 -0.09 -8.92
CA VAL A 156 10.24 -1.55 -8.84
C VAL A 156 11.58 -2.02 -8.31
N LYS A 157 11.57 -2.86 -7.28
CA LYS A 157 12.76 -3.45 -6.65
C LYS A 157 12.71 -4.97 -6.83
N ASN A 158 13.80 -5.57 -7.27
CA ASN A 158 13.93 -7.01 -7.46
C ASN A 158 15.00 -7.60 -6.54
N LEU A 159 14.59 -8.47 -5.63
CA LEU A 159 15.45 -9.27 -4.74
C LEU A 159 15.04 -10.75 -4.80
N SER A 160 14.45 -11.20 -5.91
CA SER A 160 13.93 -12.57 -6.07
C SER A 160 15.02 -13.63 -6.31
N GLY A 161 16.25 -13.20 -6.58
CA GLY A 161 17.35 -14.08 -6.99
C GLY A 161 17.44 -14.30 -8.49
N GLU A 162 16.53 -13.74 -9.29
CA GLU A 162 16.41 -13.93 -10.74
C GLU A 162 16.43 -12.59 -11.48
N ASP A 163 17.13 -12.54 -12.63
CA ASP A 163 17.07 -11.40 -13.56
C ASP A 163 15.87 -11.56 -14.49
N TYR A 164 15.11 -10.47 -14.68
CA TYR A 164 13.99 -10.44 -15.61
C TYR A 164 14.29 -9.46 -16.73
N GLU A 165 14.78 -9.99 -17.84
CA GLU A 165 15.11 -9.21 -19.02
C GLU A 165 13.85 -9.02 -19.92
N ASN A 166 13.68 -7.81 -20.44
CA ASN A 166 12.58 -7.47 -21.36
C ASN A 166 11.19 -7.90 -20.81
N ALA A 167 10.97 -7.75 -19.51
CA ALA A 167 9.74 -8.13 -18.84
C ALA A 167 8.62 -7.11 -19.06
N GLN A 168 7.42 -7.56 -19.40
CA GLN A 168 6.22 -6.76 -19.25
C GLN A 168 5.86 -6.66 -17.78
N VAL A 169 5.89 -5.46 -17.22
CA VAL A 169 5.63 -5.24 -15.78
C VAL A 169 4.20 -4.76 -15.58
N ARG A 170 3.48 -5.45 -14.69
CA ARG A 170 2.12 -5.14 -14.27
C ARG A 170 2.10 -4.95 -12.75
N LEU A 171 1.54 -3.84 -12.28
CA LEU A 171 1.48 -3.47 -10.88
C LEU A 171 0.04 -3.52 -10.40
N VAL A 172 -0.20 -4.26 -9.34
CA VAL A 172 -1.54 -4.41 -8.76
C VAL A 172 -1.72 -3.44 -7.60
N VAL A 173 -2.74 -2.60 -7.69
CA VAL A 173 -3.11 -1.60 -6.70
C VAL A 173 -4.43 -2.02 -6.06
N GLY A 174 -4.46 -2.14 -4.74
CA GLY A 174 -5.60 -2.59 -3.94
C GLY A 174 -5.24 -3.80 -3.08
N THR A 175 -6.19 -4.24 -2.26
CA THR A 175 -6.04 -5.43 -1.43
C THR A 175 -6.61 -6.65 -2.15
N ILE A 176 -5.86 -7.75 -2.17
CA ILE A 176 -6.27 -9.01 -2.78
C ILE A 176 -6.51 -10.03 -1.67
N ASN A 177 -7.63 -10.77 -1.79
CA ASN A 177 -7.82 -11.96 -0.97
C ASN A 177 -7.09 -13.13 -1.64
N LEU A 178 -5.93 -13.50 -1.08
CA LEU A 178 -4.95 -14.39 -1.70
C LEU A 178 -5.53 -15.70 -2.22
N VAL A 179 -6.43 -16.36 -1.46
CA VAL A 179 -6.86 -17.71 -1.77
C VAL A 179 -7.78 -17.81 -3.00
N GLU A 180 -8.71 -16.86 -3.14
CA GLU A 180 -9.67 -16.93 -4.26
C GLU A 180 -9.12 -16.27 -5.53
N LYS A 181 -8.37 -15.18 -5.40
CA LYS A 181 -7.93 -14.36 -6.53
C LYS A 181 -6.68 -14.87 -7.21
N ILE A 182 -5.76 -15.51 -6.50
CA ILE A 182 -4.63 -16.21 -7.13
C ILE A 182 -5.15 -17.32 -8.07
N ALA A 183 -6.12 -18.11 -7.62
CA ALA A 183 -6.72 -19.15 -8.43
C ALA A 183 -7.42 -18.60 -9.68
N GLU A 184 -8.08 -17.44 -9.57
CA GLU A 184 -8.74 -16.76 -10.68
C GLU A 184 -7.73 -16.18 -11.67
N LEU A 185 -6.72 -15.46 -11.19
CA LEU A 185 -5.67 -14.85 -12.03
C LEU A 185 -4.76 -15.87 -12.70
N ALA A 186 -4.47 -16.96 -12.06
CA ALA A 186 -3.73 -18.07 -12.63
C ALA A 186 -4.60 -18.99 -13.50
N LYS A 187 -5.93 -18.83 -13.49
CA LYS A 187 -6.92 -19.76 -14.07
C LYS A 187 -6.75 -21.18 -13.54
N LEU A 188 -6.37 -21.30 -12.27
CA LEU A 188 -6.24 -22.58 -11.58
C LEU A 188 -7.60 -23.00 -10.99
N PRO A 189 -7.95 -24.28 -11.00
CA PRO A 189 -9.11 -24.78 -10.26
C PRO A 189 -8.94 -24.52 -8.76
N VAL A 190 -9.87 -23.78 -8.15
CA VAL A 190 -9.84 -23.40 -6.71
C VAL A 190 -9.65 -24.60 -5.77
N GLY A 191 -10.14 -25.79 -6.17
CA GLY A 191 -9.99 -27.05 -5.44
C GLY A 191 -8.54 -27.49 -5.27
N ARG A 192 -7.68 -27.34 -6.29
CA ARG A 192 -6.27 -27.77 -6.21
C ARG A 192 -5.44 -26.87 -5.28
N VAL A 193 -5.72 -25.58 -5.24
CA VAL A 193 -5.01 -24.64 -4.35
C VAL A 193 -5.32 -24.92 -2.88
N LYS A 194 -6.56 -25.37 -2.56
CA LYS A 194 -6.95 -25.72 -1.18
C LYS A 194 -6.33 -27.02 -0.67
N ASP A 195 -6.09 -27.97 -1.55
CA ASP A 195 -5.55 -29.28 -1.16
C ASP A 195 -4.03 -29.29 -0.99
N GLU A 196 -3.32 -28.37 -1.68
CA GLU A 196 -1.85 -28.28 -1.66
C GLU A 196 -1.29 -27.33 -0.57
N LEU A 197 -2.07 -26.34 -0.15
CA LEU A 197 -1.72 -25.49 0.99
C LEU A 197 -1.97 -26.26 2.30
N ARG A 198 -0.94 -26.85 2.87
CA ARG A 198 -1.01 -27.46 4.20
C ARG A 198 -1.54 -26.43 5.21
N LYS A 199 -2.48 -26.88 6.08
CA LYS A 199 -3.07 -26.01 7.12
C LYS A 199 -2.05 -25.28 8.01
N GLU A 200 -0.82 -25.78 8.08
CA GLU A 200 0.29 -25.21 8.85
C GLU A 200 0.90 -24.00 8.16
N ASP A 201 1.05 -24.05 6.83
CA ASP A 201 1.59 -22.95 6.04
C ASP A 201 0.61 -21.76 6.02
N TYR A 202 -0.69 -22.06 5.98
CA TYR A 202 -1.74 -21.05 6.05
C TYR A 202 -1.78 -20.31 7.40
N ARG A 203 -1.51 -21.01 8.51
CA ARG A 203 -1.40 -20.39 9.85
C ARG A 203 -0.13 -19.54 9.96
N GLY A 204 0.98 -19.98 9.38
CA GLY A 204 2.25 -19.24 9.34
C GLY A 204 2.15 -17.94 8.58
N LEU A 205 1.55 -17.96 7.38
CA LEU A 205 1.32 -16.78 6.55
C LEU A 205 0.37 -15.79 7.23
N ARG A 206 -0.71 -16.26 7.86
CA ARG A 206 -1.65 -15.41 8.60
C ARG A 206 -1.02 -14.77 9.83
N GLN A 207 -0.13 -15.48 10.54
CA GLN A 207 0.60 -14.92 11.68
C GLN A 207 1.67 -13.91 11.25
N GLN A 208 2.36 -14.12 10.12
CA GLN A 208 3.30 -13.15 9.56
C GLN A 208 2.59 -11.88 9.07
N ALA A 209 1.46 -12.01 8.39
CA ALA A 209 0.63 -10.88 7.97
C ALA A 209 0.12 -10.07 9.16
N ALA A 210 -0.35 -10.73 10.22
CA ALA A 210 -0.79 -10.08 11.46
C ALA A 210 0.36 -9.38 12.21
N ARG A 211 1.56 -9.97 12.24
CA ARG A 211 2.75 -9.35 12.85
C ARG A 211 3.25 -8.14 12.05
N LYS A 212 3.23 -8.18 10.71
CA LYS A 212 3.57 -7.02 9.85
C LYS A 212 2.56 -5.87 9.99
N ALA A 213 1.27 -6.16 10.19
CA ALA A 213 0.24 -5.15 10.41
C ALA A 213 0.33 -4.45 11.78
N MET A 214 1.00 -5.05 12.76
CA MET A 214 1.18 -4.51 14.12
C MET A 214 2.58 -3.93 14.39
N ALA A 215 3.52 -4.00 13.44
CA ALA A 215 4.83 -3.41 13.59
C ALA A 215 4.76 -1.88 13.39
N PRO A 216 5.29 -1.06 14.33
CA PRO A 216 5.42 0.37 14.09
C PRO A 216 6.34 0.61 12.89
N PRO A 217 6.11 1.65 12.08
CA PRO A 217 6.97 1.97 10.95
C PRO A 217 8.39 2.21 11.45
N ALA A 218 9.34 1.43 10.95
CA ALA A 218 10.75 1.65 11.22
C ALA A 218 11.13 3.06 10.72
N PRO A 219 11.93 3.82 11.48
CA PRO A 219 12.41 5.11 11.05
C PRO A 219 13.21 4.92 9.77
N ALA A 220 12.75 5.54 8.69
CA ALA A 220 13.46 5.56 7.42
C ALA A 220 14.80 6.27 7.64
N ALA A 221 15.87 5.50 7.65
CA ALA A 221 17.22 5.98 7.81
C ALA A 221 17.54 7.02 6.71
N MET A 222 18.09 8.14 7.13
CA MET A 222 18.78 9.14 6.33
C MET A 222 20.01 8.50 5.65
N ALA A 223 19.79 7.84 4.51
CA ALA A 223 20.87 7.29 3.70
C ALA A 223 20.49 7.28 2.22
N ALA A 224 20.13 8.43 1.67
CA ALA A 224 19.95 8.60 0.23
C ALA A 224 20.27 10.03 -0.21
N MET A 225 21.40 10.58 0.26
CA MET A 225 21.82 11.94 -0.14
C MET A 225 23.13 11.98 -0.93
N ASP A 226 23.67 10.83 -1.36
CA ASP A 226 24.96 10.81 -2.08
C ASP A 226 24.94 9.93 -3.32
N MET A 227 24.01 10.16 -4.25
CA MET A 227 24.16 9.66 -5.63
C MET A 227 23.27 10.42 -6.63
N VAL A 228 23.52 11.71 -6.80
CA VAL A 228 23.02 12.43 -7.98
C VAL A 228 24.18 13.23 -8.56
N ALA A 229 25.07 12.54 -9.25
CA ALA A 229 25.96 13.16 -10.22
C ALA A 229 26.39 12.09 -11.23
N GLY A 230 25.82 12.14 -12.42
CA GLY A 230 26.36 11.45 -13.59
C GLY A 230 25.46 10.39 -14.19
N ALA A 231 24.57 10.82 -15.06
CA ALA A 231 24.25 10.20 -16.34
C ALA A 231 23.14 11.05 -17.01
N MET A 232 23.51 11.94 -17.87
CA MET A 232 22.61 12.40 -18.96
C MET A 232 22.55 11.26 -19.96
N GLU A 233 21.59 10.37 -19.81
CA GLU A 233 21.15 9.46 -20.85
C GLU A 233 19.88 9.99 -21.49
N GLU A 234 19.76 9.78 -22.79
CA GLU A 234 18.67 10.20 -23.67
C GLU A 234 17.30 10.09 -23.01
N MET A 235 16.57 11.19 -22.99
CA MET A 235 15.18 11.24 -22.53
C MET A 235 14.32 10.39 -23.47
N GLU A 236 14.15 9.11 -23.16
CA GLU A 236 13.04 8.32 -23.71
C GLU A 236 11.72 9.02 -23.33
N SER A 237 10.83 9.17 -24.31
CA SER A 237 9.48 9.69 -24.11
C SER A 237 8.78 8.91 -22.98
N PRO A 238 7.94 9.56 -22.15
CA PRO A 238 7.21 8.87 -21.10
C PRO A 238 6.42 7.68 -21.66
N LYS A 239 6.63 6.50 -21.09
CA LYS A 239 5.92 5.29 -21.52
C LYS A 239 4.48 5.37 -21.03
N GLU A 240 3.54 5.11 -21.93
CA GLU A 240 2.11 5.08 -21.62
C GLU A 240 1.78 3.90 -20.70
N ILE A 241 0.99 4.13 -19.64
CA ILE A 241 0.49 3.09 -18.75
C ILE A 241 -0.91 2.74 -19.16
N ILE A 242 -1.09 1.49 -19.63
CA ILE A 242 -2.41 0.92 -19.92
C ILE A 242 -3.03 0.48 -18.59
N LYS A 243 -4.28 0.90 -18.36
CA LYS A 243 -4.97 0.76 -17.07
C LYS A 243 -6.20 -0.11 -17.24
N GLU A 244 -6.26 -1.21 -16.51
CA GLU A 244 -7.38 -2.16 -16.49
C GLU A 244 -8.01 -2.16 -15.10
N GLY A 245 -9.28 -1.74 -15.00
CA GLY A 245 -10.07 -1.85 -13.77
C GLY A 245 -10.71 -3.23 -13.65
N LEU A 246 -10.39 -3.97 -12.62
CA LEU A 246 -11.14 -5.14 -12.16
C LEU A 246 -11.88 -4.71 -10.89
N SER A 247 -13.07 -5.20 -10.64
CA SER A 247 -14.04 -4.66 -9.67
C SER A 247 -13.51 -4.34 -8.27
N GLU A 248 -12.34 -4.86 -7.87
CA GLU A 248 -11.77 -4.70 -6.55
C GLU A 248 -10.31 -4.20 -6.53
N TYR A 249 -9.63 -4.16 -7.68
CA TYR A 249 -8.26 -3.66 -7.83
C TYR A 249 -8.00 -3.13 -9.24
N PHE A 250 -6.97 -2.30 -9.35
CA PHE A 250 -6.51 -1.77 -10.62
C PHE A 250 -5.17 -2.41 -10.98
N ILE A 251 -4.99 -2.71 -12.26
CA ILE A 251 -3.71 -3.16 -12.81
C ILE A 251 -3.13 -2.04 -13.66
N TYR A 252 -1.93 -1.63 -13.32
CA TYR A 252 -1.13 -0.69 -14.10
C TYR A 252 -0.12 -1.49 -14.90
N THR A 253 -0.28 -1.55 -16.22
CA THR A 253 0.70 -2.16 -17.11
C THR A 253 1.64 -1.09 -17.64
N ILE A 254 2.93 -1.23 -17.36
CA ILE A 254 3.97 -0.35 -17.88
C ILE A 254 4.10 -0.63 -19.39
N ALA A 255 4.02 0.40 -20.23
CA ALA A 255 4.11 0.25 -21.68
C ALA A 255 5.49 -0.30 -22.11
N GLY A 256 5.47 -1.23 -23.04
CA GLY A 256 6.67 -1.92 -23.51
C GLY A 256 7.20 -2.95 -22.51
N THR A 257 8.49 -3.15 -22.53
CA THR A 257 9.19 -4.10 -21.66
C THR A 257 10.29 -3.41 -20.86
N GLU A 258 10.59 -3.96 -19.68
CA GLU A 258 11.59 -3.45 -18.76
C GLU A 258 12.55 -4.56 -18.33
N THR A 259 13.83 -4.28 -18.29
CA THR A 259 14.79 -5.17 -17.63
C THR A 259 14.90 -4.81 -16.17
N VAL A 260 14.65 -5.79 -15.30
CA VAL A 260 14.63 -5.65 -13.84
C VAL A 260 15.65 -6.62 -13.23
N PRO A 261 16.94 -6.25 -13.16
CA PRO A 261 18.00 -7.13 -12.64
C PRO A 261 17.82 -7.43 -11.16
N ASN A 262 18.28 -8.61 -10.73
CA ASN A 262 18.32 -8.96 -9.32
C ASN A 262 19.27 -8.04 -8.54
N GLY A 263 18.87 -7.65 -7.34
CA GLY A 263 19.62 -6.71 -6.50
C GLY A 263 19.43 -5.23 -6.85
N TRP A 264 18.65 -4.90 -7.88
CA TRP A 264 18.47 -3.53 -8.36
C TRP A 264 17.05 -3.00 -8.10
N ALA A 265 16.95 -1.66 -8.09
CA ALA A 265 15.67 -0.96 -8.12
C ALA A 265 15.65 -0.03 -9.34
N LYS A 266 14.53 -0.03 -10.07
CA LYS A 266 14.31 0.83 -11.24
C LYS A 266 13.17 1.79 -10.95
N ARG A 267 13.34 3.08 -11.27
CA ARG A 267 12.33 4.12 -11.15
C ARG A 267 11.80 4.49 -12.53
N LEU A 268 10.50 4.38 -12.70
CA LEU A 268 9.80 4.60 -13.97
C LEU A 268 8.78 5.73 -13.78
N ARG A 269 8.65 6.64 -14.76
CA ARG A 269 7.61 7.67 -14.73
C ARG A 269 6.26 7.01 -15.00
N SER A 270 5.27 7.32 -14.15
CA SER A 270 3.92 6.77 -14.25
C SER A 270 2.98 7.70 -14.98
N PHE A 271 2.87 8.94 -14.51
CA PHE A 271 2.11 10.00 -15.17
C PHE A 271 2.62 11.37 -14.74
N GLU A 272 2.18 12.38 -15.48
CA GLU A 272 2.42 13.79 -15.25
C GLU A 272 1.13 14.56 -15.48
N ALA A 273 0.82 15.52 -14.63
CA ALA A 273 -0.34 16.39 -14.75
C ALA A 273 0.04 17.82 -14.43
N ASP A 274 -0.19 18.71 -15.42
CA ASP A 274 0.07 20.13 -15.29
C ASP A 274 -1.18 20.91 -14.89
N GLY A 275 -0.98 21.98 -14.13
CA GLY A 275 -2.08 22.90 -13.80
C GLY A 275 -3.20 22.27 -12.97
N VAL A 276 -2.89 21.28 -12.14
CA VAL A 276 -3.85 20.64 -11.23
C VAL A 276 -4.40 21.68 -10.26
N PRO A 277 -5.71 22.01 -10.28
CA PRO A 277 -6.30 22.99 -9.39
C PRO A 277 -6.13 22.60 -7.93
N MET A 278 -5.75 23.56 -7.09
CA MET A 278 -5.65 23.35 -5.66
C MET A 278 -6.20 24.53 -4.87
N THR A 279 -6.57 24.27 -3.62
CA THR A 279 -6.96 25.31 -2.67
C THR A 279 -6.11 25.21 -1.41
N VAL A 280 -5.80 26.37 -0.82
CA VAL A 280 -5.10 26.45 0.46
C VAL A 280 -6.14 26.64 1.55
N GLN A 281 -6.13 25.76 2.55
CA GLN A 281 -6.99 25.85 3.72
C GLN A 281 -6.17 25.73 5.00
N TYR A 282 -6.45 26.58 5.98
CA TYR A 282 -5.91 26.46 7.33
C TYR A 282 -6.92 25.74 8.21
N ARG A 283 -6.48 24.73 8.98
CA ARG A 283 -7.35 23.95 9.83
C ARG A 283 -6.88 23.91 11.27
N TYR A 284 -7.83 24.12 12.17
CA TYR A 284 -7.66 23.89 13.59
C TYR A 284 -8.48 22.67 14.01
N ARG A 285 -7.80 21.59 14.29
CA ARG A 285 -8.39 20.30 14.72
C ARG A 285 -7.52 19.69 15.81
N PRO A 286 -7.76 20.04 17.10
CA PRO A 286 -6.86 19.65 18.20
C PRO A 286 -6.62 18.15 18.34
N ARG A 287 -7.60 17.30 18.00
CA ARG A 287 -7.44 15.85 18.03
C ARG A 287 -6.51 15.30 16.94
N GLU A 288 -6.45 15.97 15.80
CA GLU A 288 -5.66 15.50 14.65
C GLU A 288 -4.26 16.13 14.63
N TYR A 289 -4.16 17.43 14.95
CA TYR A 289 -2.94 18.21 14.73
C TYR A 289 -2.38 18.87 16.01
N GLY A 290 -2.98 18.59 17.19
CA GLY A 290 -2.66 19.32 18.41
C GLY A 290 -3.22 20.75 18.42
N ASP A 291 -2.79 21.55 19.40
CA ASP A 291 -3.31 22.90 19.62
C ASP A 291 -2.65 23.94 18.70
N GLN A 292 -2.72 23.69 17.41
CA GLN A 292 -2.13 24.54 16.37
C GLN A 292 -3.00 24.61 15.11
N LEU A 293 -2.85 25.69 14.36
CA LEU A 293 -3.44 25.88 13.04
C LEU A 293 -2.46 25.31 12.00
N VAL A 294 -2.91 24.33 11.20
CA VAL A 294 -2.10 23.73 10.14
C VAL A 294 -2.57 24.19 8.77
N ARG A 295 -1.64 24.33 7.86
CA ARG A 295 -1.86 24.67 6.47
C ARG A 295 -1.96 23.42 5.63
N LEU A 296 -2.96 23.32 4.77
CA LEU A 296 -3.17 22.20 3.87
C LEU A 296 -3.28 22.67 2.43
N TYR A 297 -2.76 21.88 1.50
CA TYR A 297 -3.15 21.90 0.10
C TYR A 297 -4.24 20.85 -0.12
N LEU A 298 -5.33 21.27 -0.72
CA LEU A 298 -6.49 20.44 -1.01
C LEU A 298 -6.64 20.30 -2.52
N LEU A 299 -6.67 19.05 -2.97
CA LEU A 299 -6.80 18.66 -4.37
C LEU A 299 -7.91 17.61 -4.48
N LYS A 300 -8.29 17.27 -5.70
CA LYS A 300 -9.26 16.20 -5.96
C LYS A 300 -8.78 15.30 -7.09
N ASN A 301 -8.90 14.00 -6.90
CA ASN A 301 -8.55 13.02 -7.92
C ASN A 301 -9.72 12.82 -8.89
N ASP A 302 -10.03 13.82 -9.69
CA ASP A 302 -11.11 13.76 -10.68
C ASP A 302 -10.70 14.37 -12.03
N PRO A 303 -11.45 14.11 -13.11
CA PRO A 303 -11.15 14.65 -14.44
C PRO A 303 -11.20 16.18 -14.50
N ALA A 304 -12.03 16.83 -13.70
CA ALA A 304 -12.09 18.30 -13.66
C ALA A 304 -10.80 18.90 -13.08
N SER A 305 -10.08 18.14 -12.29
CA SER A 305 -8.77 18.49 -11.73
C SER A 305 -7.59 17.97 -12.57
N GLN A 306 -7.82 17.58 -13.84
CA GLN A 306 -6.81 16.99 -14.72
C GLN A 306 -6.17 15.69 -14.17
N LEU A 307 -6.83 15.08 -13.20
CA LEU A 307 -6.52 13.80 -12.57
C LEU A 307 -7.68 12.82 -12.81
N GLY A 308 -7.83 11.79 -12.00
CA GLY A 308 -9.04 10.97 -11.94
C GLY A 308 -9.26 9.99 -13.08
N THR A 309 -8.30 9.78 -13.94
CA THR A 309 -8.35 8.67 -14.90
C THR A 309 -8.09 7.33 -14.21
N THR A 310 -7.45 7.37 -13.05
CA THR A 310 -7.14 6.22 -12.21
C THR A 310 -7.05 6.62 -10.75
N PRO A 311 -7.23 5.66 -9.83
CA PRO A 311 -6.86 5.89 -8.44
C PRO A 311 -5.35 6.13 -8.32
N LEU A 312 -4.95 6.86 -7.29
CA LEU A 312 -3.54 7.03 -6.95
C LEU A 312 -3.13 5.97 -5.93
N PRO A 313 -2.12 5.15 -6.22
CA PRO A 313 -1.56 4.21 -5.25
C PRO A 313 -1.06 4.89 -3.97
N ASP A 314 -0.98 4.12 -2.90
CA ASP A 314 -0.23 4.54 -1.71
C ASP A 314 1.27 4.74 -2.05
N GLY A 315 1.85 5.77 -1.44
CA GLY A 315 3.24 6.13 -1.73
C GLY A 315 3.73 7.33 -0.93
N MET A 316 4.89 7.84 -1.30
CA MET A 316 5.48 9.03 -0.65
C MET A 316 5.34 10.25 -1.55
N MET A 317 4.72 11.31 -1.03
CA MET A 317 4.57 12.57 -1.74
C MET A 317 5.52 13.62 -1.18
N ARG A 318 6.38 14.17 -2.05
CA ARG A 318 7.22 15.31 -1.75
C ARG A 318 6.56 16.57 -2.30
N VAL A 319 6.43 17.59 -1.46
CA VAL A 319 5.75 18.82 -1.81
C VAL A 319 6.75 19.95 -1.88
N PHE A 320 6.71 20.67 -2.98
CA PHE A 320 7.53 21.86 -3.25
C PHE A 320 6.65 23.04 -3.63
N ARG A 321 7.20 24.24 -3.57
CA ARG A 321 6.60 25.45 -4.11
C ARG A 321 7.63 26.22 -4.91
N ALA A 322 7.28 26.65 -6.11
CA ALA A 322 8.08 27.55 -6.91
C ALA A 322 8.17 28.92 -6.22
N ASN A 323 9.33 29.59 -6.29
CA ASN A 323 9.54 30.90 -5.67
C ASN A 323 9.38 32.07 -6.63
N GLY A 324 8.92 31.81 -7.89
CA GLY A 324 8.76 32.83 -8.92
C GLY A 324 10.04 33.22 -9.67
N SER A 325 11.18 32.68 -9.28
CA SER A 325 12.46 32.67 -9.98
C SER A 325 12.93 31.21 -9.99
N ASP A 326 13.77 30.76 -10.86
CA ASP A 326 14.16 29.36 -11.13
C ASP A 326 14.44 28.44 -9.92
N GLY A 327 13.85 28.72 -8.76
CA GLY A 327 14.03 28.01 -7.50
C GLY A 327 12.78 27.33 -6.98
N LEU A 328 12.99 26.19 -6.31
CA LEU A 328 11.98 25.41 -5.61
C LEU A 328 12.24 25.43 -4.11
N ASN A 329 11.20 25.75 -3.34
CA ASN A 329 11.21 25.63 -1.89
C ASN A 329 10.61 24.25 -1.51
N TYR A 330 11.37 23.43 -0.83
CA TYR A 330 10.87 22.19 -0.24
C TYR A 330 9.96 22.53 0.95
N LEU A 331 8.76 21.97 0.96
CA LEU A 331 7.78 22.19 2.02
C LEU A 331 7.68 21.00 2.96
N THR A 332 7.41 19.80 2.44
CA THR A 332 7.24 18.60 3.27
C THR A 332 7.36 17.31 2.45
N VAL A 333 7.50 16.20 3.17
CA VAL A 333 7.28 14.85 2.65
C VAL A 333 6.30 14.12 3.55
N GLN A 334 5.34 13.44 2.95
CA GLN A 334 4.32 12.70 3.71
C GLN A 334 3.85 11.46 2.95
N PRO A 335 3.36 10.43 3.66
CA PRO A 335 2.70 9.31 3.02
C PRO A 335 1.38 9.77 2.41
N LEU A 336 1.16 9.40 1.15
CA LEU A 336 -0.13 9.44 0.49
C LEU A 336 -0.76 8.06 0.66
N LYS A 337 -1.96 8.00 1.22
CA LYS A 337 -2.77 6.79 1.20
C LYS A 337 -3.38 6.59 -0.17
N TYR A 338 -3.81 5.38 -0.48
CA TYR A 338 -4.59 5.10 -1.69
C TYR A 338 -5.75 6.11 -1.84
N VAL A 339 -5.82 6.76 -2.99
CA VAL A 339 -6.84 7.77 -3.29
C VAL A 339 -7.71 7.29 -4.45
N PRO A 340 -8.96 6.88 -4.20
CA PRO A 340 -9.91 6.53 -5.24
C PRO A 340 -10.17 7.68 -6.23
N ILE A 341 -10.75 7.35 -7.37
CA ILE A 341 -11.26 8.35 -8.31
C ILE A 341 -12.41 9.12 -7.63
N GLY A 342 -12.37 10.45 -7.72
CA GLY A 342 -13.35 11.33 -7.10
C GLY A 342 -13.03 11.76 -5.66
N ASP A 343 -12.05 11.15 -5.01
CA ASP A 343 -11.67 11.47 -3.64
C ASP A 343 -10.73 12.67 -3.53
N LYS A 344 -10.71 13.24 -2.32
CA LYS A 344 -9.87 14.38 -1.98
C LYS A 344 -8.45 13.93 -1.60
N ILE A 345 -7.49 14.75 -2.01
CA ILE A 345 -6.09 14.67 -1.58
C ILE A 345 -5.83 15.82 -0.63
N GLU A 346 -5.39 15.53 0.58
CA GLU A 346 -5.09 16.53 1.62
C GLU A 346 -3.60 16.45 1.97
N LEU A 347 -2.86 17.50 1.63
CA LEU A 347 -1.42 17.59 1.89
C LEU A 347 -1.19 18.54 3.07
N ASN A 348 -0.78 17.98 4.20
CA ASN A 348 -0.50 18.73 5.41
C ASN A 348 0.91 19.33 5.36
N LEU A 349 1.01 20.64 5.36
CA LEU A 349 2.26 21.39 5.31
C LEU A 349 2.77 21.79 6.71
N GLY A 350 2.03 21.44 7.78
CA GLY A 350 2.35 21.86 9.13
C GLY A 350 1.87 23.28 9.47
N ALA A 351 2.37 23.81 10.58
CA ALA A 351 2.06 25.15 11.02
C ALA A 351 2.76 26.20 10.14
N ASP A 352 2.03 27.26 9.80
CA ASP A 352 2.57 28.41 9.05
C ASP A 352 2.92 29.55 10.03
N PRO A 353 4.19 29.99 10.12
CA PRO A 353 4.58 31.06 11.01
C PRO A 353 3.90 32.40 10.73
N ALA A 354 3.43 32.61 9.50
CA ALA A 354 2.72 33.83 9.09
C ALA A 354 1.23 33.82 9.49
N VAL A 355 0.71 32.72 10.08
CA VAL A 355 -0.66 32.64 10.57
C VAL A 355 -0.66 32.17 12.01
N THR A 356 -0.96 33.10 12.92
CA THR A 356 -0.98 32.82 14.35
C THR A 356 -2.39 32.52 14.84
N PHE A 357 -2.52 31.61 15.79
CA PHE A 357 -3.76 31.22 16.43
C PHE A 357 -3.63 31.21 17.93
N GLU A 358 -4.61 31.79 18.62
CA GLU A 358 -4.67 31.84 20.08
C GLU A 358 -6.11 31.55 20.54
N LEU A 359 -6.28 30.61 21.46
CA LEU A 359 -7.57 30.32 22.10
C LEU A 359 -7.59 30.85 23.52
N ILE A 360 -8.46 31.81 23.79
CA ILE A 360 -8.60 32.49 25.07
C ILE A 360 -9.89 32.08 25.76
N LYS A 361 -9.82 31.58 26.98
CA LYS A 361 -10.95 31.37 27.86
C LYS A 361 -11.21 32.68 28.60
N ARG A 362 -12.36 33.34 28.34
CA ARG A 362 -12.65 34.70 28.81
C ARG A 362 -13.40 34.73 30.14
N LYS A 363 -14.39 33.88 30.30
CA LYS A 363 -15.26 33.86 31.48
C LYS A 363 -15.70 32.43 31.78
N VAL A 364 -15.91 32.16 33.04
CA VAL A 364 -16.54 30.92 33.51
C VAL A 364 -17.49 31.29 34.66
N PHE A 365 -18.71 30.84 34.59
CA PHE A 365 -19.65 30.93 35.68
C PHE A 365 -20.63 29.76 35.62
N ARG A 366 -21.41 29.57 36.71
CA ARG A 366 -22.40 28.51 36.82
C ARG A 366 -23.75 29.10 37.15
N ASP A 367 -24.77 28.51 36.56
CA ASP A 367 -26.16 28.80 36.91
C ASP A 367 -27.00 27.50 36.94
N ASN A 368 -28.34 27.63 37.03
CA ASN A 368 -29.24 26.47 37.14
C ASN A 368 -28.79 25.42 38.18
N LEU A 369 -28.41 25.89 39.37
CA LEU A 369 -27.87 25.04 40.44
C LEU A 369 -28.94 24.17 41.07
N TRP A 370 -28.67 22.85 41.13
CA TRP A 370 -29.46 21.88 41.91
C TRP A 370 -28.70 21.50 43.15
N PHE A 371 -29.37 21.55 44.29
CA PHE A 371 -28.79 21.17 45.59
C PHE A 371 -29.43 19.89 46.07
N GLN A 372 -28.59 18.93 46.52
CA GLN A 372 -29.01 17.78 47.30
C GLN A 372 -28.99 18.13 48.78
N ILE A 373 -30.12 18.01 49.43
CA ILE A 373 -30.24 18.25 50.89
C ILE A 373 -29.80 16.99 51.63
N LYS A 374 -28.96 17.13 52.66
CA LYS A 374 -28.39 16.02 53.42
C LYS A 374 -29.54 15.23 54.10
N GLY A 375 -29.50 13.91 53.98
CA GLY A 375 -30.50 12.99 54.56
C GLY A 375 -31.75 12.74 53.72
N GLY A 376 -31.86 13.29 52.53
CA GLY A 376 -33.00 13.10 51.60
C GLY A 376 -32.60 12.89 50.17
N ASN A 377 -33.41 12.14 49.42
CA ASN A 377 -33.30 12.05 47.95
C ASN A 377 -34.00 13.24 47.22
N LEU A 378 -34.13 14.36 47.90
CA LEU A 378 -34.79 15.56 47.42
C LEU A 378 -33.77 16.54 46.82
N TYR A 379 -34.00 16.95 45.58
CA TYR A 379 -33.21 17.97 44.88
C TYR A 379 -34.05 19.23 44.71
N ARG A 380 -33.48 20.39 45.01
CA ARG A 380 -34.14 21.68 44.80
C ARG A 380 -33.31 22.52 43.81
N LYS A 381 -33.99 23.01 42.76
CA LYS A 381 -33.46 24.05 41.86
C LYS A 381 -33.65 25.41 42.53
N LEU A 382 -32.55 26.19 42.59
CA LEU A 382 -32.61 27.59 43.05
C LEU A 382 -32.80 28.49 41.80
N GLY A 383 -33.70 29.45 41.90
CA GLY A 383 -33.84 30.52 40.89
C GLY A 383 -32.79 31.61 41.04
N GLU A 384 -32.84 32.60 40.15
CA GLU A 384 -31.92 33.75 40.14
C GLU A 384 -32.03 34.62 41.41
N ASP A 385 -33.19 34.65 42.08
CA ASP A 385 -33.42 35.35 43.38
C ASP A 385 -33.08 34.50 44.58
N SER A 386 -31.89 33.88 44.61
CA SER A 386 -31.50 32.97 45.64
C SER A 386 -31.34 33.63 47.02
N MET A 387 -32.22 33.30 47.96
CA MET A 387 -31.95 33.53 49.40
C MET A 387 -30.73 32.66 49.79
N LYS A 388 -29.86 33.23 50.65
CA LYS A 388 -28.76 32.51 51.29
C LYS A 388 -29.37 31.43 52.19
N LEU A 389 -29.32 30.17 51.78
CA LEU A 389 -29.77 29.02 52.56
C LEU A 389 -28.59 28.41 53.25
N GLU A 390 -28.53 28.53 54.58
CA GLU A 390 -27.61 27.77 55.46
C GLU A 390 -28.17 26.35 55.65
N LEU A 391 -28.08 25.53 54.59
CA LEU A 391 -28.45 24.13 54.64
C LEU A 391 -27.20 23.31 54.39
N ASP A 392 -27.02 22.23 55.15
CA ASP A 392 -26.01 21.22 54.88
C ASP A 392 -26.39 20.49 53.57
N SER A 393 -25.89 21.00 52.47
CA SER A 393 -26.24 20.59 51.09
C SER A 393 -25.03 20.60 50.19
N GLN A 394 -25.04 19.77 49.16
CA GLN A 394 -24.05 19.76 48.10
C GLN A 394 -24.66 20.07 46.73
N VAL A 395 -23.88 20.67 45.85
CA VAL A 395 -24.31 20.91 44.46
C VAL A 395 -24.35 19.58 43.71
N ALA A 396 -25.54 19.23 43.20
CA ALA A 396 -25.79 17.97 42.50
C ALA A 396 -25.86 18.13 40.98
N GLY A 397 -26.11 19.35 40.51
CA GLY A 397 -26.16 19.67 39.07
C GLY A 397 -26.09 21.16 38.82
N TRP A 398 -25.54 21.55 37.66
CA TRP A 398 -25.40 22.94 37.24
C TRP A 398 -25.23 23.05 35.73
N ASP A 399 -25.43 24.25 35.21
CA ASP A 399 -25.01 24.61 33.87
C ASP A 399 -23.72 25.45 33.97
N GLU A 400 -22.61 25.01 33.36
CA GLU A 400 -21.35 25.71 33.34
C GLU A 400 -21.22 26.49 32.04
N HIS A 401 -21.19 27.80 32.14
CA HIS A 401 -20.99 28.72 31.04
C HIS A 401 -19.52 29.02 30.86
N THR A 402 -18.99 28.77 29.68
CA THR A 402 -17.60 29.11 29.34
C THR A 402 -17.55 29.93 28.08
N GLY A 403 -17.16 31.17 28.15
CA GLY A 403 -16.94 32.03 27.00
C GLY A 403 -15.53 31.91 26.46
N PHE A 404 -15.44 31.69 25.16
CA PHE A 404 -14.16 31.58 24.43
C PHE A 404 -14.02 32.68 23.40
N ARG A 405 -12.76 33.07 23.14
CA ARG A 405 -12.35 33.89 22.00
C ARG A 405 -11.21 33.20 21.29
N GLN A 406 -11.35 32.99 19.99
CA GLN A 406 -10.26 32.59 19.11
C GLN A 406 -9.76 33.82 18.38
N LYS A 407 -8.45 34.10 18.52
CA LYS A 407 -7.78 35.15 17.78
C LYS A 407 -6.95 34.52 16.69
N ILE A 408 -7.16 34.97 15.46
CA ILE A 408 -6.39 34.54 14.30
C ILE A 408 -5.81 35.76 13.65
N ARG A 409 -4.52 35.76 13.38
CA ARG A 409 -3.83 36.78 12.66
C ARG A 409 -3.24 36.23 11.38
N ASN A 410 -3.58 36.86 10.27
CA ASN A 410 -3.08 36.51 8.96
C ASN A 410 -2.03 37.53 8.51
N ASP A 411 -0.75 37.21 8.70
CA ASP A 411 0.37 38.04 8.21
C ASP A 411 0.83 37.62 6.81
N THR A 412 0.10 36.73 6.13
CA THR A 412 0.34 36.39 4.72
C THR A 412 -0.11 37.57 3.82
N GLY A 413 0.44 37.65 2.64
CA GLY A 413 -0.01 38.64 1.62
C GLY A 413 -1.32 38.19 0.89
N LYS A 414 -2.05 37.16 1.35
CA LYS A 414 -3.18 36.56 0.66
C LYS A 414 -4.38 36.41 1.59
N LEU A 415 -5.59 36.37 1.02
CA LEU A 415 -6.79 35.90 1.71
C LEU A 415 -6.60 34.45 2.11
N ILE A 416 -6.93 34.07 3.34
CA ILE A 416 -6.88 32.68 3.81
C ILE A 416 -8.28 32.20 4.20
N SER A 417 -8.55 30.92 3.87
CA SER A 417 -9.71 30.18 4.37
C SER A 417 -9.32 29.39 5.62
N VAL A 418 -10.07 29.55 6.70
CA VAL A 418 -9.81 28.87 7.97
C VAL A 418 -11.01 28.02 8.34
N GLN A 419 -10.79 26.73 8.59
CA GLN A 419 -11.78 25.80 9.11
C GLN A 419 -11.43 25.44 10.55
N ILE A 420 -12.37 25.60 11.45
CA ILE A 420 -12.22 25.24 12.85
C ILE A 420 -13.19 24.08 13.15
N ARG A 421 -12.66 22.99 13.67
CA ARG A 421 -13.41 21.82 14.09
C ARG A 421 -12.98 21.41 15.50
N ARG A 422 -13.94 21.34 16.43
CA ARG A 422 -13.65 20.95 17.82
C ARG A 422 -14.75 20.05 18.35
N ASP A 423 -14.32 19.11 19.19
CA ASP A 423 -15.22 18.21 19.91
C ASP A 423 -15.56 18.77 21.27
N TYR A 424 -16.80 18.57 21.65
CA TYR A 424 -17.35 18.97 22.95
C TYR A 424 -18.15 17.80 23.53
N PRO A 425 -17.47 16.92 24.31
CA PRO A 425 -18.16 15.79 24.92
C PRO A 425 -19.11 16.23 26.03
N GLY A 426 -20.21 15.50 26.22
CA GLY A 426 -21.22 15.78 27.22
C GLY A 426 -22.48 16.41 26.63
N ASP A 427 -23.33 16.95 27.52
CA ASP A 427 -24.54 17.69 27.16
C ASP A 427 -24.17 19.18 27.03
N VAL A 428 -23.96 19.64 25.78
CA VAL A 428 -23.38 20.94 25.49
C VAL A 428 -24.29 21.75 24.58
N ILE A 429 -24.52 23.02 24.91
CA ILE A 429 -25.10 24.03 24.01
C ILE A 429 -23.91 24.88 23.51
N PHE A 430 -23.75 24.93 22.19
CA PHE A 430 -22.79 25.80 21.52
C PHE A 430 -23.52 27.04 20.98
N ARG A 431 -23.25 28.18 21.60
CA ARG A 431 -23.90 29.46 21.24
C ARG A 431 -22.90 30.36 20.50
N SER A 432 -23.23 30.73 19.26
CA SER A 432 -22.36 31.57 18.45
C SER A 432 -23.05 32.23 17.29
N ARG A 433 -22.48 33.33 16.78
CA ARG A 433 -22.89 34.01 15.54
C ARG A 433 -22.06 33.58 14.32
N LEU A 434 -21.26 32.51 14.45
CA LEU A 434 -20.31 32.06 13.44
C LEU A 434 -20.91 31.11 12.40
N ASN A 435 -22.25 30.94 12.38
CA ASN A 435 -22.96 29.94 11.54
C ASN A 435 -22.34 28.54 11.64
N PRO A 436 -22.20 27.98 12.86
CA PRO A 436 -21.62 26.67 13.05
C PRO A 436 -22.49 25.56 12.46
N THR A 437 -21.87 24.47 12.07
CA THR A 437 -22.53 23.21 11.68
C THR A 437 -22.05 22.07 12.55
N LEU A 438 -22.85 21.02 12.67
CA LEU A 438 -22.40 19.78 13.31
C LEU A 438 -21.72 18.89 12.26
N HIS A 439 -20.49 18.49 12.56
CA HIS A 439 -19.80 17.45 11.81
C HIS A 439 -20.28 16.05 12.23
N ASP A 440 -20.49 15.89 13.52
CA ASP A 440 -21.14 14.74 14.16
C ASP A 440 -21.88 15.23 15.43
N PHE A 441 -22.41 14.31 16.24
CA PHE A 441 -23.24 14.65 17.40
C PHE A 441 -22.49 15.41 18.52
N GLN A 442 -21.15 15.44 18.51
CA GLN A 442 -20.31 16.13 19.50
C GLN A 442 -19.36 17.16 18.90
N THR A 443 -19.23 17.19 17.58
CA THR A 443 -18.20 17.96 16.90
C THR A 443 -18.81 19.14 16.16
N VAL A 444 -18.41 20.33 16.54
CA VAL A 444 -18.82 21.60 15.89
C VAL A 444 -17.76 22.02 14.88
N GLN A 445 -18.20 22.45 13.71
CA GLN A 445 -17.37 23.00 12.65
C GLN A 445 -17.92 24.33 12.17
N PHE A 446 -17.01 25.26 11.88
CA PHE A 446 -17.32 26.51 11.16
C PHE A 446 -16.11 26.95 10.31
N GLU A 447 -16.39 27.75 9.31
CA GLU A 447 -15.40 28.26 8.36
C GLU A 447 -15.47 29.78 8.31
N THR A 448 -14.32 30.40 8.10
CA THR A 448 -14.21 31.86 7.98
C THR A 448 -13.09 32.21 7.02
N GLU A 449 -13.20 33.36 6.38
CA GLU A 449 -12.17 33.93 5.55
C GLU A 449 -11.52 35.10 6.25
N ILE A 450 -10.18 35.21 6.19
CA ILE A 450 -9.42 36.27 6.82
C ILE A 450 -8.56 36.96 5.76
N PRO A 451 -8.82 38.24 5.47
CA PRO A 451 -8.04 39.01 4.49
C PRO A 451 -6.55 39.12 4.85
N ALA A 452 -5.74 39.42 3.84
CA ALA A 452 -4.33 39.65 4.01
C ALA A 452 -4.04 40.77 5.06
N GLY A 453 -3.13 40.51 5.98
CA GLY A 453 -2.74 41.43 7.04
C GLY A 453 -3.80 41.68 8.13
N ALA A 454 -4.95 40.99 8.08
CA ALA A 454 -6.06 41.14 9.00
C ALA A 454 -5.96 40.28 10.25
N LYS A 455 -6.73 40.71 11.27
CA LYS A 455 -6.95 39.92 12.51
C LYS A 455 -8.43 39.62 12.60
N ALA A 456 -8.77 38.36 12.97
CA ALA A 456 -10.11 37.95 13.28
C ALA A 456 -10.23 37.56 14.75
N GLU A 457 -11.33 37.97 15.38
CA GLU A 457 -11.72 37.53 16.73
C GLU A 457 -13.07 36.81 16.64
N LEU A 458 -13.06 35.54 16.97
CA LEU A 458 -14.23 34.66 16.88
C LEU A 458 -14.70 34.31 18.29
N ASP A 459 -15.83 34.88 18.71
CA ASP A 459 -16.40 34.66 20.04
C ASP A 459 -17.49 33.59 20.01
N TYR A 460 -17.48 32.70 21.00
CA TYR A 460 -18.56 31.74 21.24
C TYR A 460 -18.65 31.38 22.71
N GLU A 461 -19.80 30.86 23.11
CA GLU A 461 -20.07 30.40 24.46
C GLU A 461 -20.44 28.92 24.45
N LEU A 462 -19.86 28.16 25.37
CA LEU A 462 -20.27 26.80 25.68
C LEU A 462 -21.09 26.81 26.98
N ILE A 463 -22.23 26.16 26.97
CA ILE A 463 -23.01 25.87 28.15
C ILE A 463 -22.99 24.36 28.32
N THR A 464 -22.24 23.89 29.32
CA THR A 464 -22.09 22.46 29.59
C THR A 464 -22.96 22.08 30.79
N ARG A 465 -23.96 21.25 30.56
CA ARG A 465 -24.84 20.74 31.60
C ARG A 465 -24.14 19.63 32.37
N GLN A 466 -24.05 19.78 33.70
CA GLN A 466 -23.30 18.89 34.56
C GLN A 466 -24.20 18.27 35.65
N GLY A 467 -23.81 17.08 36.12
CA GLY A 467 -24.53 16.36 37.15
C GLY A 467 -25.98 16.12 36.79
N TYR A 468 -26.93 16.53 37.67
CA TYR A 468 -28.36 16.30 37.48
C TYR A 468 -28.97 17.04 36.26
N ASN A 469 -28.29 18.07 35.77
CA ASN A 469 -28.73 18.81 34.57
C ASN A 469 -28.38 18.08 33.26
N GLN A 470 -27.41 17.18 33.29
CA GLN A 470 -26.99 16.41 32.11
C GLN A 470 -28.09 15.38 31.75
N LYS A 471 -28.65 15.46 30.55
CA LYS A 471 -29.70 14.58 30.06
C LYS A 471 -29.30 13.78 28.84
N GLN A 472 -28.27 14.23 28.14
CA GLN A 472 -27.83 13.68 26.86
C GLN A 472 -26.31 13.77 26.71
N ASN A 473 -25.79 13.27 25.61
CA ASN A 473 -24.38 13.36 25.25
C ASN A 473 -24.26 13.83 23.80
N ARG A 474 -24.60 15.08 23.54
CA ARG A 474 -24.56 15.71 22.23
C ARG A 474 -24.42 17.23 22.35
N VAL A 475 -24.05 17.86 21.25
CA VAL A 475 -24.03 19.31 21.10
C VAL A 475 -25.33 19.80 20.47
N GLU A 476 -25.91 20.86 21.03
CA GLU A 476 -26.99 21.64 20.46
C GLU A 476 -26.46 23.00 20.01
N LEU A 477 -26.78 23.43 18.77
CA LEU A 477 -26.38 24.73 18.24
C LEU A 477 -27.44 25.78 18.54
N GLN A 478 -27.01 26.98 19.01
CA GLN A 478 -27.88 28.16 19.29
C GLN A 478 -27.29 29.44 18.69
#